data_7a1dc41396c9eb9429106e7958da7e2c
#
_entry.id   7a1dc41396c9eb9429106e7958da7e2c
#
_cell.length_a   1.000
_cell.length_b   1.000
_cell.length_c   1.000
_cell.angle_alpha   90.00
_cell.angle_beta   90.00
_cell.angle_gamma   90.00
#
_symmetry.space_group_name_H-M   'P 1'
#
loop_
_entity.id
_entity.type
_entity.pdbx_description
1 polymer ?
#
loop_
_entity_poly.entity_id
_entity_poly.type
_entity_poly.pdbx_seq_one_letter_code
_entity_poly.pdbx_strand_id
1 'polypeptide(L)'
;NIVGFPIQKLEKSILSEIMQGGADKANEAGIPIVGGHSVDDSEPKYGLVVTGEVKENSMWTNTGARPGDSLVLTKAIGTGIISTAIKKEKTQDSVIELAVESMKMLNKNAAETLQAFNPSAVTDVTGFGLIGHLIEMCKNSQVTAEINFSDIKFLPGAIELANDGIMPGGSKRNLEYSEKFVEFSNELSDLQKLLACDAQTSGGFLISLPD
;
A
#
# COMPACT_ATOMS: atom_id res chain seq x y z
N ASN A 1 -13.10 4.23 -15.14
CA ASN A 1 -11.72 4.72 -15.05
C ASN A 1 -11.66 6.22 -15.32
N ILE A 2 -10.58 6.87 -14.91
CA ILE A 2 -10.20 8.22 -15.25
C ILE A 2 -8.77 8.23 -15.75
N VAL A 3 -8.49 8.99 -16.82
CA VAL A 3 -7.18 9.07 -17.45
C VAL A 3 -6.82 10.53 -17.71
N GLY A 4 -5.71 10.99 -17.16
CA GLY A 4 -5.02 12.21 -17.56
C GLY A 4 -3.83 11.84 -18.45
N PHE A 5 -3.65 12.46 -19.61
CA PHE A 5 -2.53 12.11 -20.49
C PHE A 5 -2.09 13.29 -21.35
N PRO A 6 -0.77 13.59 -21.41
CA PRO A 6 -0.23 14.69 -22.22
C PRO A 6 -0.11 14.28 -23.70
N ILE A 7 -1.22 14.27 -24.42
CA ILE A 7 -1.35 13.71 -25.77
C ILE A 7 -0.44 14.38 -26.81
N GLN A 8 0.03 15.60 -26.52
CA GLN A 8 0.95 16.35 -27.39
C GLN A 8 2.43 16.09 -27.08
N LYS A 9 2.74 15.43 -25.93
CA LYS A 9 4.11 15.25 -25.44
C LYS A 9 4.57 13.79 -25.45
N LEU A 10 3.64 12.85 -25.30
CA LEU A 10 3.93 11.43 -25.23
C LEU A 10 3.23 10.65 -26.34
N GLU A 11 3.82 9.56 -26.74
CA GLU A 11 3.26 8.67 -27.76
C GLU A 11 1.96 8.01 -27.25
N LYS A 12 0.99 7.88 -28.14
CA LYS A 12 -0.30 7.25 -27.84
C LYS A 12 -0.20 5.76 -27.50
N SER A 13 0.88 5.10 -27.92
CA SER A 13 1.20 3.72 -27.54
C SER A 13 1.29 3.57 -26.02
N ILE A 14 1.95 4.53 -25.34
CA ILE A 14 2.06 4.56 -23.86
C ILE A 14 0.67 4.62 -23.22
N LEU A 15 -0.22 5.47 -23.74
CA LEU A 15 -1.60 5.54 -23.26
C LEU A 15 -2.32 4.20 -23.44
N SER A 16 -2.13 3.57 -24.60
CA SER A 16 -2.73 2.26 -24.88
C SER A 16 -2.26 1.18 -23.90
N GLU A 17 -0.97 1.16 -23.57
CA GLU A 17 -0.39 0.22 -22.59
C GLU A 17 -0.92 0.47 -21.18
N ILE A 18 -1.06 1.73 -20.76
CA ILE A 18 -1.66 2.09 -19.45
C ILE A 18 -3.10 1.60 -19.39
N MET A 19 -3.89 1.85 -20.42
CA MET A 19 -5.29 1.41 -20.50
C MET A 19 -5.41 -0.11 -20.51
N GLN A 20 -4.52 -0.80 -21.24
CA GLN A 20 -4.47 -2.26 -21.28
C GLN A 20 -4.14 -2.82 -19.89
N GLY A 21 -3.15 -2.27 -19.17
CA GLY A 21 -2.80 -2.70 -17.81
C GLY A 21 -3.99 -2.59 -16.85
N GLY A 22 -4.77 -1.51 -16.93
CA GLY A 22 -6.01 -1.36 -16.16
C GLY A 22 -7.08 -2.39 -16.53
N ALA A 23 -7.25 -2.65 -17.84
CA ALA A 23 -8.21 -3.64 -18.33
C ALA A 23 -7.82 -5.07 -17.89
N ASP A 24 -6.52 -5.41 -17.95
CA ASP A 24 -6.02 -6.72 -17.51
C ASP A 24 -6.29 -6.96 -16.02
N LYS A 25 -6.07 -5.94 -15.17
CA LYS A 25 -6.33 -6.07 -13.73
C LYS A 25 -7.83 -6.12 -13.40
N ALA A 26 -8.67 -5.38 -14.10
CA ALA A 26 -10.12 -5.50 -13.96
C ALA A 26 -10.60 -6.90 -14.37
N ASN A 27 -10.07 -7.44 -15.48
CA ASN A 27 -10.37 -8.80 -15.92
C ASN A 27 -9.89 -9.88 -14.93
N GLU A 28 -8.67 -9.76 -14.39
CA GLU A 28 -8.14 -10.63 -13.34
C GLU A 28 -9.03 -10.60 -12.08
N ALA A 29 -9.54 -9.43 -11.71
CA ALA A 29 -10.50 -9.28 -10.61
C ALA A 29 -11.89 -9.87 -10.94
N GLY A 30 -12.20 -10.13 -12.21
CA GLY A 30 -13.50 -10.61 -12.67
C GLY A 30 -14.56 -9.52 -12.74
N ILE A 31 -14.17 -8.25 -12.90
CA ILE A 31 -15.08 -7.09 -12.97
C ILE A 31 -14.94 -6.37 -14.31
N PRO A 32 -16.04 -5.86 -14.91
CA PRO A 32 -15.99 -5.09 -16.14
C PRO A 32 -15.62 -3.61 -15.87
N ILE A 33 -14.92 -2.98 -16.82
CA ILE A 33 -14.84 -1.52 -16.88
C ILE A 33 -16.07 -1.03 -17.64
N VAL A 34 -17.00 -0.39 -16.91
CA VAL A 34 -18.30 0.03 -17.48
C VAL A 34 -18.31 1.47 -18.00
N GLY A 35 -17.24 2.21 -17.80
CA GLY A 35 -17.14 3.57 -18.30
C GLY A 35 -15.89 4.29 -17.79
N GLY A 36 -15.73 5.53 -18.24
CA GLY A 36 -14.62 6.36 -17.83
C GLY A 36 -14.57 7.67 -18.60
N HIS A 37 -13.57 8.46 -18.29
CA HIS A 37 -13.31 9.74 -18.93
C HIS A 37 -11.81 9.97 -19.10
N SER A 38 -11.42 10.67 -20.16
CA SER A 38 -10.04 11.08 -20.40
C SER A 38 -9.96 12.59 -20.55
N VAL A 39 -8.89 13.17 -20.00
CA VAL A 39 -8.61 14.60 -20.08
C VAL A 39 -7.16 14.82 -20.55
N ASP A 40 -6.90 15.93 -21.23
CA ASP A 40 -5.55 16.38 -21.50
C ASP A 40 -4.93 16.89 -20.19
N ASP A 41 -3.74 16.37 -19.83
CA ASP A 41 -3.05 16.72 -18.59
C ASP A 41 -1.56 16.90 -18.87
N SER A 42 -0.85 17.59 -18.00
CA SER A 42 0.59 17.78 -18.13
C SER A 42 1.41 16.52 -17.84
N GLU A 43 0.83 15.55 -17.12
CA GLU A 43 1.45 14.30 -16.66
C GLU A 43 0.48 13.13 -16.83
N PRO A 44 0.99 11.90 -17.13
CA PRO A 44 0.15 10.71 -17.13
C PRO A 44 -0.45 10.45 -15.75
N LYS A 45 -1.77 10.24 -15.72
CA LYS A 45 -2.52 9.82 -14.54
C LYS A 45 -3.53 8.75 -14.95
N TYR A 46 -3.64 7.71 -14.16
CA TYR A 46 -4.62 6.66 -14.37
C TYR A 46 -5.23 6.25 -13.04
N GLY A 47 -6.54 6.06 -13.02
CA GLY A 47 -7.24 5.61 -11.83
C GLY A 47 -8.50 4.82 -12.15
N LEU A 48 -8.87 3.95 -11.23
CA LEU A 48 -10.12 3.20 -11.24
C LEU A 48 -10.97 3.62 -10.05
N VAL A 49 -12.27 3.80 -10.29
CA VAL A 49 -13.28 3.87 -9.24
C VAL A 49 -14.03 2.55 -9.28
N VAL A 50 -14.05 1.84 -8.16
CA VAL A 50 -14.71 0.54 -8.04
C VAL A 50 -15.94 0.70 -7.17
N THR A 51 -17.09 0.24 -7.68
CA THR A 51 -18.35 0.19 -6.94
C THR A 51 -18.75 -1.27 -6.80
N GLY A 52 -19.16 -1.67 -5.59
CA GLY A 52 -19.58 -3.03 -5.30
C GLY A 52 -20.64 -3.05 -4.20
N GLU A 53 -21.16 -4.23 -3.95
CA GLU A 53 -22.13 -4.49 -2.89
C GLU A 53 -21.50 -5.44 -1.87
N VAL A 54 -21.76 -5.21 -0.60
CA VAL A 54 -21.39 -6.10 0.49
C VAL A 54 -22.58 -6.28 1.43
N LYS A 55 -22.77 -7.50 1.92
CA LYS A 55 -23.76 -7.75 2.97
C LYS A 55 -23.31 -7.08 4.26
N GLU A 56 -24.20 -6.42 4.98
CA GLU A 56 -23.91 -5.69 6.22
C GLU A 56 -23.07 -6.52 7.20
N ASN A 57 -23.44 -7.78 7.40
CA ASN A 57 -22.75 -8.69 8.32
C ASN A 57 -21.42 -9.27 7.77
N SER A 58 -21.05 -8.94 6.54
CA SER A 58 -19.79 -9.39 5.89
C SER A 58 -18.86 -8.24 5.57
N MET A 59 -19.18 -7.04 6.05
CA MET A 59 -18.35 -5.85 5.82
C MET A 59 -17.23 -5.80 6.84
N TRP A 60 -16.01 -5.80 6.35
CA TRP A 60 -14.84 -5.50 7.18
C TRP A 60 -14.60 -4.00 7.27
N THR A 61 -14.27 -3.54 8.46
CA THR A 61 -13.98 -2.15 8.73
C THR A 61 -12.60 -2.01 9.38
N ASN A 62 -12.05 -0.81 9.40
CA ASN A 62 -10.79 -0.51 10.09
C ASN A 62 -10.99 -0.22 11.60
N THR A 63 -12.14 -0.62 12.16
CA THR A 63 -12.47 -0.50 13.57
C THR A 63 -12.94 -1.85 14.11
N GLY A 64 -12.77 -2.08 15.42
CA GLY A 64 -13.17 -3.31 16.08
C GLY A 64 -12.02 -4.21 16.51
N ALA A 65 -10.76 -3.80 16.32
CA ALA A 65 -9.59 -4.48 16.87
C ALA A 65 -9.70 -4.59 18.39
N ARG A 66 -9.22 -5.69 18.97
CA ARG A 66 -9.36 -6.02 20.39
C ARG A 66 -8.02 -6.30 21.02
N PRO A 67 -7.87 -6.06 22.35
CA PRO A 67 -6.71 -6.55 23.08
C PRO A 67 -6.59 -8.07 22.96
N GLY A 68 -5.39 -8.57 22.64
CA GLY A 68 -5.11 -9.98 22.42
C GLY A 68 -5.18 -10.42 20.96
N ASP A 69 -5.67 -9.54 20.04
CA ASP A 69 -5.64 -9.85 18.62
C ASP A 69 -4.20 -9.84 18.08
N SER A 70 -3.92 -10.78 17.17
CA SER A 70 -2.69 -10.78 16.39
C SER A 70 -2.80 -9.89 15.15
N LEU A 71 -1.71 -9.15 14.82
CA LEU A 71 -1.65 -8.32 13.62
C LEU A 71 -1.00 -9.09 12.47
N VAL A 72 -1.67 -9.12 11.32
CA VAL A 72 -1.18 -9.77 10.10
C VAL A 72 -1.06 -8.75 8.98
N LEU A 73 0.12 -8.73 8.32
CA LEU A 73 0.36 -7.93 7.13
C LEU A 73 0.54 -8.87 5.93
N THR A 74 -0.28 -8.69 4.88
CA THR A 74 -0.35 -9.66 3.77
C THR A 74 0.65 -9.42 2.63
N LYS A 75 1.31 -8.26 2.59
CA LYS A 75 2.40 -7.98 1.64
C LYS A 75 3.58 -7.33 2.37
N ALA A 76 4.80 -7.58 1.90
CA ALA A 76 5.97 -6.83 2.30
C ALA A 76 5.83 -5.34 1.94
N ILE A 77 6.44 -4.46 2.73
CA ILE A 77 6.48 -3.01 2.49
C ILE A 77 7.80 -2.57 1.85
N GLY A 78 7.88 -1.32 1.38
CA GLY A 78 9.07 -0.76 0.74
C GLY A 78 8.83 -0.21 -0.65
N THR A 79 7.59 -0.24 -1.15
CA THR A 79 7.25 0.23 -2.51
C THR A 79 7.52 1.72 -2.70
N GLY A 80 7.38 2.54 -1.66
CA GLY A 80 7.66 3.97 -1.73
C GLY A 80 9.14 4.27 -1.92
N ILE A 81 10.00 3.58 -1.18
CA ILE A 81 11.46 3.70 -1.29
C ILE A 81 11.90 3.27 -2.68
N ILE A 82 11.46 2.08 -3.14
CA ILE A 82 11.84 1.53 -4.46
C ILE A 82 11.33 2.45 -5.58
N SER A 83 10.09 2.93 -5.53
CA SER A 83 9.55 3.87 -6.53
C SER A 83 10.33 5.19 -6.57
N THR A 84 10.83 5.65 -5.42
CA THR A 84 11.70 6.83 -5.36
C THR A 84 13.07 6.54 -5.97
N ALA A 85 13.61 5.34 -5.78
CA ALA A 85 14.86 4.90 -6.40
C ALA A 85 14.73 4.79 -7.92
N ILE A 86 13.62 4.24 -8.43
CA ILE A 86 13.30 4.18 -9.85
C ILE A 86 13.31 5.59 -10.46
N LYS A 87 12.60 6.53 -9.84
CA LYS A 87 12.54 7.92 -10.29
C LYS A 87 13.91 8.61 -10.31
N LYS A 88 14.85 8.17 -9.48
CA LYS A 88 16.22 8.69 -9.39
C LYS A 88 17.22 7.88 -10.23
N GLU A 89 16.78 6.84 -10.93
CA GLU A 89 17.61 5.92 -11.71
C GLU A 89 18.72 5.28 -10.83
N LYS A 90 18.38 4.91 -9.58
CA LYS A 90 19.30 4.38 -8.57
C LYS A 90 18.93 2.98 -8.08
N THR A 91 18.36 2.17 -8.92
CA THR A 91 18.04 0.77 -8.56
C THR A 91 18.23 -0.16 -9.75
N GLN A 92 18.33 -1.44 -9.48
CA GLN A 92 18.51 -2.49 -10.48
C GLN A 92 17.18 -2.99 -10.99
N ASP A 93 17.14 -3.48 -12.23
CA ASP A 93 15.94 -4.02 -12.88
C ASP A 93 15.28 -5.12 -12.06
N SER A 94 16.05 -6.01 -11.45
CA SER A 94 15.53 -7.10 -10.60
C SER A 94 14.74 -6.58 -9.38
N VAL A 95 15.15 -5.45 -8.79
CA VAL A 95 14.42 -4.81 -7.68
C VAL A 95 13.15 -4.14 -8.18
N ILE A 96 13.22 -3.53 -9.38
CA ILE A 96 12.05 -2.93 -10.05
C ILE A 96 10.99 -4.01 -10.31
N GLU A 97 11.38 -5.13 -10.89
CA GLU A 97 10.48 -6.25 -11.21
C GLU A 97 9.75 -6.76 -9.97
N LEU A 98 10.46 -7.01 -8.87
CA LEU A 98 9.86 -7.46 -7.62
C LEU A 98 8.86 -6.45 -7.03
N ALA A 99 9.18 -5.17 -7.07
CA ALA A 99 8.28 -4.12 -6.60
C ALA A 99 7.04 -4.00 -7.50
N VAL A 100 7.21 -4.07 -8.82
CA VAL A 100 6.13 -4.04 -9.80
C VAL A 100 5.21 -5.25 -9.61
N GLU A 101 5.75 -6.46 -9.45
CA GLU A 101 4.96 -7.67 -9.18
C GLU A 101 4.16 -7.54 -7.87
N SER A 102 4.77 -7.02 -6.80
CA SER A 102 4.05 -6.76 -5.55
C SER A 102 2.91 -5.75 -5.73
N MET A 103 3.14 -4.64 -6.46
CA MET A 103 2.11 -3.64 -6.74
C MET A 103 1.01 -4.17 -7.66
N LYS A 104 1.34 -5.01 -8.65
CA LYS A 104 0.38 -5.65 -9.56
C LYS A 104 -0.46 -6.73 -8.88
N MET A 105 0.02 -7.34 -7.81
CA MET A 105 -0.69 -8.39 -7.11
C MET A 105 -1.98 -7.84 -6.49
N LEU A 106 -3.13 -8.38 -6.91
CA LEU A 106 -4.41 -8.05 -6.31
C LEU A 106 -4.51 -8.61 -4.88
N ASN A 107 -5.18 -7.89 -4.01
CA ASN A 107 -5.51 -8.39 -2.66
C ASN A 107 -6.65 -9.42 -2.66
N LYS A 108 -7.10 -9.88 -3.84
CA LYS A 108 -8.19 -10.83 -4.02
C LYS A 108 -7.99 -12.12 -3.24
N ASN A 109 -6.84 -12.79 -3.42
CA ASN A 109 -6.55 -14.05 -2.74
C ASN A 109 -6.52 -13.89 -1.21
N ALA A 110 -5.96 -12.77 -0.72
CA ALA A 110 -5.96 -12.44 0.70
C ALA A 110 -7.40 -12.23 1.20
N ALA A 111 -8.23 -11.50 0.45
CA ALA A 111 -9.64 -11.27 0.78
C ALA A 111 -10.45 -12.59 0.78
N GLU A 112 -10.28 -13.44 -0.23
CA GLU A 112 -10.97 -14.74 -0.31
C GLU A 112 -10.54 -15.67 0.83
N THR A 113 -9.25 -15.73 1.15
CA THR A 113 -8.74 -16.50 2.29
C THR A 113 -9.29 -15.99 3.61
N LEU A 114 -9.35 -14.66 3.77
CA LEU A 114 -9.81 -14.03 5.00
C LEU A 114 -11.29 -14.29 5.31
N GLN A 115 -12.09 -14.68 4.31
CA GLN A 115 -13.50 -15.09 4.53
C GLN A 115 -13.65 -16.31 5.43
N ALA A 116 -12.63 -17.17 5.53
CA ALA A 116 -12.62 -18.31 6.44
C ALA A 116 -12.33 -17.92 7.90
N PHE A 117 -11.97 -16.68 8.15
CA PHE A 117 -11.62 -16.14 9.47
C PHE A 117 -12.64 -15.07 9.86
N ASN A 118 -12.64 -14.68 11.12
CA ASN A 118 -13.47 -13.61 11.64
C ASN A 118 -12.58 -12.44 12.10
N PRO A 119 -12.02 -11.66 11.18
CA PRO A 119 -11.14 -10.56 11.56
C PRO A 119 -11.89 -9.50 12.37
N SER A 120 -11.24 -8.98 13.41
CA SER A 120 -11.78 -7.89 14.23
C SER A 120 -11.74 -6.56 13.48
N ALA A 121 -10.68 -6.31 12.72
CA ALA A 121 -10.53 -5.12 11.88
C ALA A 121 -9.64 -5.41 10.67
N VAL A 122 -9.90 -4.73 9.55
CA VAL A 122 -9.14 -4.86 8.30
C VAL A 122 -9.01 -3.50 7.64
N THR A 123 -7.82 -3.17 7.14
CA THR A 123 -7.58 -2.04 6.24
C THR A 123 -6.55 -2.41 5.19
N ASP A 124 -6.54 -1.76 4.05
CA ASP A 124 -5.43 -1.82 3.10
C ASP A 124 -4.35 -0.80 3.47
N VAL A 125 -3.10 -1.13 3.17
CA VAL A 125 -1.95 -0.26 3.45
C VAL A 125 -1.58 0.51 2.19
N THR A 126 -1.71 1.84 2.26
CA THR A 126 -1.46 2.75 1.13
C THR A 126 -0.49 3.86 1.51
N GLY A 127 -0.72 5.08 1.03
CA GLY A 127 0.20 6.21 1.16
C GLY A 127 0.55 6.64 2.58
N PHE A 128 -0.28 6.33 3.57
CA PHE A 128 0.03 6.59 4.99
C PHE A 128 0.98 5.56 5.62
N GLY A 129 1.32 4.49 4.88
CA GLY A 129 2.22 3.44 5.33
C GLY A 129 1.62 2.53 6.40
N LEU A 130 2.38 1.52 6.80
CA LEU A 130 1.95 0.56 7.81
C LEU A 130 1.54 1.27 9.12
N ILE A 131 2.43 2.12 9.64
CA ILE A 131 2.21 2.78 10.94
C ILE A 131 1.02 3.74 10.89
N GLY A 132 0.84 4.51 9.79
CA GLY A 132 -0.28 5.43 9.66
C GLY A 132 -1.64 4.72 9.69
N HIS A 133 -1.77 3.62 8.95
CA HIS A 133 -3.01 2.83 8.94
C HIS A 133 -3.24 2.09 10.28
N LEU A 134 -2.17 1.65 10.94
CA LEU A 134 -2.30 1.06 12.28
C LEU A 134 -2.75 2.09 13.32
N ILE A 135 -2.25 3.33 13.25
CA ILE A 135 -2.72 4.42 14.12
C ILE A 135 -4.22 4.63 13.95
N GLU A 136 -4.72 4.67 12.71
CA GLU A 136 -6.17 4.77 12.45
C GLU A 136 -6.94 3.61 13.06
N MET A 137 -6.51 2.38 12.82
CA MET A 137 -7.15 1.17 13.36
C MET A 137 -7.18 1.21 14.89
N CYS A 138 -6.07 1.53 15.54
CA CYS A 138 -5.98 1.62 17.01
C CYS A 138 -6.88 2.71 17.59
N LYS A 139 -6.85 3.91 16.98
CA LYS A 139 -7.70 5.05 17.43
C LYS A 139 -9.19 4.73 17.31
N ASN A 140 -9.60 4.19 16.17
CA ASN A 140 -11.00 3.84 15.92
C ASN A 140 -11.48 2.69 16.80
N SER A 141 -10.58 1.79 17.20
CA SER A 141 -10.87 0.64 18.07
C SER A 141 -10.62 0.91 19.56
N GLN A 142 -10.02 2.05 19.91
CA GLN A 142 -9.65 2.42 21.30
C GLN A 142 -8.70 1.40 21.95
N VAL A 143 -7.73 0.92 21.19
CA VAL A 143 -6.70 -0.03 21.62
C VAL A 143 -5.30 0.50 21.33
N THR A 144 -4.29 -0.14 21.92
CA THR A 144 -2.87 0.07 21.60
C THR A 144 -2.34 -1.19 20.91
N ALA A 145 -1.47 -1.02 19.92
CA ALA A 145 -0.77 -2.11 19.26
C ALA A 145 0.73 -2.05 19.56
N GLU A 146 1.35 -3.20 19.68
CA GLU A 146 2.79 -3.38 19.79
C GLU A 146 3.30 -4.07 18.52
N ILE A 147 4.39 -3.55 17.93
CA ILE A 147 5.02 -4.13 16.74
C ILE A 147 6.51 -4.31 17.00
N ASN A 148 7.01 -5.51 16.74
CA ASN A 148 8.42 -5.75 16.63
C ASN A 148 8.92 -5.38 15.23
N PHE A 149 9.87 -4.45 15.13
CA PHE A 149 10.42 -4.04 13.84
C PHE A 149 11.02 -5.21 13.06
N SER A 150 11.62 -6.20 13.73
CA SER A 150 12.20 -7.40 13.13
C SER A 150 11.17 -8.28 12.41
N ASP A 151 9.89 -8.17 12.74
CA ASP A 151 8.82 -8.97 12.14
C ASP A 151 8.26 -8.33 10.88
N ILE A 152 8.55 -7.04 10.66
CA ILE A 152 8.15 -6.33 9.44
C ILE A 152 8.96 -6.89 8.27
N LYS A 153 8.25 -7.36 7.24
CA LYS A 153 8.88 -7.84 6.00
C LYS A 153 9.01 -6.69 5.00
N PHE A 154 10.20 -6.53 4.46
CA PHE A 154 10.50 -5.54 3.43
C PHE A 154 10.72 -6.21 2.08
N LEU A 155 10.36 -5.52 1.01
CA LEU A 155 10.72 -5.93 -0.34
C LEU A 155 12.24 -5.97 -0.49
N PRO A 156 12.79 -6.94 -1.23
CA PRO A 156 14.22 -7.00 -1.50
C PRO A 156 14.75 -5.69 -2.10
N GLY A 157 15.87 -5.22 -1.59
CA GLY A 157 16.48 -3.95 -1.99
C GLY A 157 15.95 -2.71 -1.27
N ALA A 158 14.80 -2.76 -0.58
CA ALA A 158 14.24 -1.58 0.07
C ALA A 158 15.11 -1.06 1.23
N ILE A 159 15.64 -1.96 2.05
CA ILE A 159 16.50 -1.58 3.18
C ILE A 159 17.84 -1.03 2.68
N GLU A 160 18.44 -1.65 1.69
CA GLU A 160 19.70 -1.23 1.07
C GLU A 160 19.57 0.18 0.47
N LEU A 161 18.49 0.40 -0.31
CA LEU A 161 18.20 1.71 -0.89
C LEU A 161 17.95 2.79 0.18
N ALA A 162 17.30 2.44 1.27
CA ALA A 162 17.12 3.35 2.40
C ALA A 162 18.45 3.69 3.09
N ASN A 163 19.35 2.71 3.26
CA ASN A 163 20.71 2.93 3.77
C ASN A 163 21.52 3.87 2.85
N ASP A 164 21.30 3.81 1.54
CA ASP A 164 21.89 4.72 0.54
C ASP A 164 21.22 6.12 0.53
N GLY A 165 20.36 6.41 1.50
CA GLY A 165 19.69 7.70 1.66
C GLY A 165 18.53 7.94 0.71
N ILE A 166 17.99 6.90 0.09
CA ILE A 166 16.78 7.00 -0.74
C ILE A 166 15.55 6.86 0.13
N MET A 167 14.86 7.98 0.32
CA MET A 167 13.64 8.03 1.14
C MET A 167 12.59 8.93 0.49
N PRO A 168 11.34 8.48 0.36
CA PRO A 168 10.24 9.31 -0.13
C PRO A 168 9.93 10.48 0.82
N GLY A 169 9.56 11.62 0.28
CA GLY A 169 9.04 12.72 1.09
C GLY A 169 7.75 12.35 1.83
N GLY A 170 6.96 11.44 1.27
CA GLY A 170 5.76 10.87 1.91
C GLY A 170 6.09 10.15 3.22
N SER A 171 7.10 9.29 3.22
CA SER A 171 7.53 8.52 4.39
C SER A 171 8.04 9.41 5.53
N LYS A 172 8.72 10.50 5.19
CA LYS A 172 9.15 11.52 6.19
C LYS A 172 7.94 12.18 6.86
N ARG A 173 6.95 12.61 6.07
CA ARG A 173 5.71 13.20 6.63
C ARG A 173 4.90 12.19 7.44
N ASN A 174 4.89 10.92 7.03
CA ASN A 174 4.25 9.86 7.79
C ASN A 174 4.92 9.67 9.16
N LEU A 175 6.26 9.71 9.23
CA LEU A 175 6.99 9.65 10.50
C LEU A 175 6.66 10.85 11.40
N GLU A 176 6.74 12.07 10.88
CA GLU A 176 6.40 13.30 11.61
C GLU A 176 4.97 13.27 12.18
N TYR A 177 4.02 12.69 11.43
CA TYR A 177 2.65 12.48 11.91
C TYR A 177 2.60 11.42 13.01
N SER A 178 3.33 10.31 12.81
CA SER A 178 3.31 9.14 13.70
C SER A 178 3.90 9.43 15.07
N GLU A 179 4.90 10.31 15.18
CA GLU A 179 5.56 10.71 16.45
C GLU A 179 4.57 11.27 17.49
N LYS A 180 3.40 11.70 17.05
CA LYS A 180 2.34 12.20 17.96
C LYS A 180 1.54 11.07 18.63
N PHE A 181 1.62 9.86 18.14
CA PHE A 181 0.76 8.73 18.52
C PHE A 181 1.53 7.46 18.84
N VAL A 182 2.81 7.40 18.47
CA VAL A 182 3.64 6.20 18.58
C VAL A 182 4.82 6.48 19.52
N GLU A 183 4.99 5.58 20.47
CA GLU A 183 6.19 5.52 21.29
C GLU A 183 7.19 4.57 20.60
N PHE A 184 8.19 5.14 19.94
CA PHE A 184 9.26 4.37 19.33
C PHE A 184 10.29 3.96 20.37
N SER A 185 10.69 2.67 20.38
CA SER A 185 11.79 2.22 21.20
C SER A 185 13.07 3.03 20.94
N ASN A 186 13.81 3.35 21.98
CA ASN A 186 15.11 4.02 21.89
C ASN A 186 16.19 3.17 21.18
N GLU A 187 15.94 1.87 21.00
CA GLU A 187 16.84 0.97 20.27
C GLU A 187 16.68 1.09 18.76
N LEU A 188 15.57 1.66 18.28
CA LEU A 188 15.35 1.86 16.86
C LEU A 188 16.13 3.09 16.34
N SER A 189 16.90 2.87 15.30
CA SER A 189 17.52 3.97 14.55
C SER A 189 16.46 4.81 13.82
N ASP A 190 16.81 6.06 13.49
CA ASP A 190 15.90 6.93 12.73
C ASP A 190 15.56 6.34 11.35
N LEU A 191 16.48 5.57 10.76
CA LEU A 191 16.22 4.87 9.51
C LEU A 191 15.17 3.77 9.67
N GLN A 192 15.21 3.01 10.76
CA GLN A 192 14.22 1.97 11.04
C GLN A 192 12.82 2.56 11.28
N LYS A 193 12.73 3.71 11.96
CA LYS A 193 11.46 4.44 12.11
C LYS A 193 10.92 4.90 10.75
N LEU A 194 11.78 5.44 9.89
CA LEU A 194 11.41 5.84 8.53
C LEU A 194 10.95 4.65 7.67
N LEU A 195 11.65 3.52 7.75
CA LEU A 195 11.29 2.28 7.05
C LEU A 195 9.90 1.78 7.45
N ALA A 196 9.58 1.77 8.75
CA ALA A 196 8.25 1.38 9.24
C ALA A 196 7.13 2.33 8.77
N CYS A 197 7.46 3.59 8.50
CA CYS A 197 6.53 4.61 8.01
C CYS A 197 6.54 4.77 6.49
N ASP A 198 7.18 3.85 5.73
CA ASP A 198 7.27 3.98 4.28
C ASP A 198 5.90 4.00 3.62
N ALA A 199 5.68 4.99 2.75
CA ALA A 199 4.44 5.12 1.98
C ALA A 199 4.32 3.95 1.00
N GLN A 200 3.15 3.32 0.91
CA GLN A 200 2.94 2.18 0.03
C GLN A 200 2.07 2.53 -1.17
N THR A 201 2.38 1.90 -2.29
CA THR A 201 1.54 1.84 -3.47
C THR A 201 1.01 0.42 -3.61
N SER A 202 -0.31 0.26 -3.63
CA SER A 202 -0.96 -1.05 -3.75
C SER A 202 -0.45 -2.07 -2.71
N GLY A 203 -0.36 -1.66 -1.45
CA GLY A 203 0.08 -2.52 -0.36
C GLY A 203 -0.92 -3.64 -0.05
N GLY A 204 -0.56 -4.47 0.91
CA GLY A 204 -1.41 -5.56 1.40
C GLY A 204 -2.46 -5.08 2.40
N PHE A 205 -3.21 -6.02 2.95
CA PHE A 205 -4.05 -5.78 4.11
C PHE A 205 -3.25 -5.78 5.40
N LEU A 206 -3.63 -4.89 6.30
CA LEU A 206 -3.33 -4.95 7.73
C LEU A 206 -4.60 -5.46 8.42
N ILE A 207 -4.47 -6.57 9.13
CA ILE A 207 -5.58 -7.33 9.69
C ILE A 207 -5.36 -7.52 11.17
N SER A 208 -6.39 -7.28 11.97
CA SER A 208 -6.45 -7.66 13.39
C SER A 208 -7.28 -8.95 13.49
N LEU A 209 -6.66 -10.02 13.94
CA LEU A 209 -7.26 -11.35 14.05
C LEU A 209 -7.28 -11.81 15.52
N PRO A 210 -8.41 -12.32 16.02
CA PRO A 210 -8.46 -13.05 17.28
C PRO A 210 -7.54 -14.28 17.23
N ASP A 211 -6.86 -14.59 18.37
CA ASP A 211 -6.07 -15.81 18.53
C ASP A 211 -6.95 -17.10 18.49
#